data_e05b33081b28d24af5b5641a460885b7
#
_entry.id   e05b33081b28d24af5b5641a460885b7
#
_cell.length_a   1.000
_cell.length_b   1.000
_cell.length_c   1.000
_cell.angle_alpha   90.00
_cell.angle_beta   90.00
_cell.angle_gamma   90.00
#
_symmetry.space_group_name_H-M   'P 1'
#
loop_
_entity.id
_entity.type
_entity.pdbx_description
1 polymer ?
#
loop_
_entity_poly.entity_id
_entity_poly.type
_entity_poly.pdbx_seq_one_letter_code
_entity_poly.pdbx_strand_id
1 'polypeptide(L)'
;MSEQIHTEALVQEFHQSLMMVVRGLGLHRADATPCGFPVSLAEACAMVELMHHEPISQRALCDALNLEKSTISRLVLDLERRGWVERERAEHDARVQLLKRTDAGVQAAEQIVQARNVRFGGLLYRIAPDQRDQVVQAMKILAGVLHDESMAADQHVVA
;
A
#
# COMPACT_ATOMS: atom_id res chain seq x y z
N MET A 1 6.43 25.36 -29.93
CA MET A 1 6.88 26.24 -28.83
C MET A 1 5.80 26.45 -27.78
N SER A 2 4.57 26.87 -28.14
CA SER A 2 3.47 27.02 -27.15
C SER A 2 3.02 25.71 -26.50
N GLU A 3 2.98 24.62 -27.23
CA GLU A 3 2.57 23.30 -26.74
C GLU A 3 3.59 22.69 -25.75
N GLN A 4 4.89 22.88 -26.00
CA GLN A 4 5.95 22.47 -25.07
C GLN A 4 5.90 23.25 -23.75
N ILE A 5 5.69 24.56 -23.80
CA ILE A 5 5.58 25.41 -22.59
C ILE A 5 4.36 25.01 -21.75
N HIS A 6 3.24 24.69 -22.42
CA HIS A 6 2.03 24.22 -21.74
C HIS A 6 2.25 22.86 -21.07
N THR A 7 2.96 21.95 -21.72
CA THR A 7 3.30 20.62 -21.15
C THR A 7 4.22 20.75 -19.95
N GLU A 8 5.24 21.59 -20.01
CA GLU A 8 6.16 21.84 -18.87
C GLU A 8 5.44 22.40 -17.64
N ALA A 9 4.55 23.39 -17.86
CA ALA A 9 3.75 23.95 -16.77
C ALA A 9 2.83 22.89 -16.11
N LEU A 10 2.19 22.06 -16.92
CA LEU A 10 1.33 20.98 -16.44
C LEU A 10 2.11 19.93 -15.62
N VAL A 11 3.32 19.55 -16.07
CA VAL A 11 4.20 18.64 -15.33
C VAL A 11 4.59 19.22 -13.99
N GLN A 12 4.92 20.50 -13.93
CA GLN A 12 5.28 21.16 -12.66
C GLN A 12 4.08 21.20 -11.69
N GLU A 13 2.90 21.55 -12.18
CA GLU A 13 1.67 21.60 -11.37
C GLU A 13 1.31 20.21 -10.85
N PHE A 14 1.39 19.19 -11.68
CA PHE A 14 1.18 17.79 -11.30
C PHE A 14 2.14 17.36 -10.20
N HIS A 15 3.44 17.57 -10.40
CA HIS A 15 4.47 17.23 -9.40
C HIS A 15 4.24 17.96 -8.08
N GLN A 16 3.97 19.26 -8.10
CA GLN A 16 3.71 20.03 -6.89
C GLN A 16 2.48 19.50 -6.14
N SER A 17 1.38 19.22 -6.86
CA SER A 17 0.15 18.69 -6.29
C SER A 17 0.38 17.31 -5.67
N LEU A 18 1.10 16.42 -6.35
CA LEU A 18 1.47 15.10 -5.84
C LEU A 18 2.30 15.21 -4.56
N MET A 19 3.30 16.09 -4.54
CA MET A 19 4.14 16.30 -3.36
C MET A 19 3.38 16.93 -2.19
N MET A 20 2.35 17.74 -2.44
CA MET A 20 1.46 18.24 -1.38
C MET A 20 0.61 17.08 -0.80
N VAL A 21 0.10 16.18 -1.62
CA VAL A 21 -0.62 14.98 -1.17
C VAL A 21 0.27 14.08 -0.32
N VAL A 22 1.49 13.76 -0.80
CA VAL A 22 2.47 12.93 -0.08
C VAL A 22 2.77 13.52 1.31
N ARG A 23 3.03 14.83 1.39
CA ARG A 23 3.30 15.52 2.65
C ARG A 23 2.07 15.62 3.53
N GLY A 24 0.92 15.96 2.97
CA GLY A 24 -0.34 16.08 3.71
C GLY A 24 -0.83 14.77 4.31
N LEU A 25 -0.56 13.64 3.66
CA LEU A 25 -0.81 12.31 4.18
C LEU A 25 0.30 11.79 5.10
N GLY A 26 1.45 12.46 5.16
CA GLY A 26 2.60 12.02 5.96
C GLY A 26 3.29 10.76 5.41
N LEU A 27 3.17 10.47 4.11
CA LEU A 27 3.74 9.26 3.49
C LEU A 27 5.27 9.20 3.54
N HIS A 28 5.93 10.32 3.79
CA HIS A 28 7.38 10.40 4.00
C HIS A 28 7.82 9.94 5.40
N ARG A 29 6.88 9.66 6.32
CA ARG A 29 7.16 9.20 7.68
C ARG A 29 7.23 7.68 7.68
N ALA A 30 8.29 7.14 8.28
CA ALA A 30 8.52 5.69 8.29
C ALA A 30 7.77 4.96 9.43
N ASP A 31 7.36 5.69 10.46
CA ASP A 31 6.91 5.18 11.75
C ASP A 31 5.39 5.23 11.99
N ALA A 32 4.65 5.79 11.03
CA ALA A 32 3.21 5.90 11.17
C ALA A 32 2.50 5.84 9.80
N THR A 33 1.30 5.26 9.81
CA THR A 33 0.41 5.29 8.65
C THR A 33 -0.23 6.67 8.49
N PRO A 34 -0.75 7.01 7.28
CA PRO A 34 -1.56 8.21 7.07
C PRO A 34 -2.78 8.33 7.98
N CYS A 35 -3.28 7.22 8.52
CA CYS A 35 -4.40 7.19 9.47
C CYS A 35 -3.96 7.30 10.94
N GLY A 36 -2.67 7.44 11.22
CA GLY A 36 -2.13 7.60 12.57
C GLY A 36 -2.01 6.28 13.36
N PHE A 37 -2.21 5.13 12.73
CA PHE A 37 -1.96 3.85 13.38
C PHE A 37 -0.44 3.64 13.55
N PRO A 38 0.06 3.17 14.71
CA PRO A 38 1.50 3.14 15.03
C PRO A 38 2.23 1.95 14.40
N VAL A 39 2.19 1.86 13.09
CA VAL A 39 2.92 0.90 12.25
C VAL A 39 3.37 1.60 10.96
N SER A 40 4.34 1.03 10.28
CA SER A 40 4.72 1.50 8.95
C SER A 40 3.58 1.29 7.94
N LEU A 41 3.59 2.07 6.86
CA LEU A 41 2.62 1.89 5.78
C LEU A 41 2.71 0.48 5.17
N ALA A 42 3.92 -0.06 5.02
CA ALA A 42 4.13 -1.41 4.49
C ALA A 42 3.53 -2.49 5.39
N GLU A 43 3.70 -2.39 6.73
CA GLU A 43 3.05 -3.30 7.68
C GLU A 43 1.53 -3.23 7.60
N ALA A 44 0.97 -2.02 7.53
CA ALA A 44 -0.48 -1.85 7.38
C ALA A 44 -1.01 -2.45 6.06
N CYS A 45 -0.31 -2.23 4.95
CA CYS A 45 -0.66 -2.83 3.66
C CYS A 45 -0.59 -4.37 3.71
N ALA A 46 0.46 -4.94 4.32
CA ALA A 46 0.58 -6.39 4.47
C ALA A 46 -0.54 -7.00 5.31
N MET A 47 -0.94 -6.35 6.41
CA MET A 47 -2.05 -6.83 7.24
C MET A 47 -3.39 -6.80 6.50
N VAL A 48 -3.61 -5.80 5.64
CA VAL A 48 -4.80 -5.71 4.79
C VAL A 48 -4.76 -6.76 3.69
N GLU A 49 -3.60 -7.02 3.08
CA GLU A 49 -3.42 -8.06 2.06
C GLU A 49 -3.70 -9.45 2.63
N LEU A 50 -3.15 -9.75 3.80
CA LEU A 50 -3.44 -10.98 4.55
C LEU A 50 -4.94 -11.12 4.87
N MET A 51 -5.65 -10.02 5.17
CA MET A 51 -7.09 -10.07 5.43
C MET A 51 -7.88 -10.60 4.24
N HIS A 52 -7.41 -10.37 3.02
CA HIS A 52 -8.13 -10.75 1.81
C HIS A 52 -7.66 -12.07 1.19
N HIS A 53 -6.40 -12.46 1.45
CA HIS A 53 -5.73 -13.52 0.69
C HIS A 53 -4.98 -14.54 1.55
N GLU A 54 -5.27 -14.66 2.85
CA GLU A 54 -4.64 -15.68 3.69
C GLU A 54 -5.25 -17.09 3.47
N PRO A 55 -4.43 -18.14 3.54
CA PRO A 55 -2.99 -18.11 3.74
C PRO A 55 -2.24 -17.73 2.44
N ILE A 56 -1.23 -16.87 2.54
CA ILE A 56 -0.48 -16.35 1.39
C ILE A 56 1.01 -16.67 1.52
N SER A 57 1.69 -17.00 0.40
CA SER A 57 3.13 -17.17 0.42
C SER A 57 3.85 -15.82 0.54
N GLN A 58 5.07 -15.84 1.11
CA GLN A 58 5.88 -14.62 1.18
C GLN A 58 6.18 -14.03 -0.21
N ARG A 59 6.31 -14.88 -1.24
CA ARG A 59 6.48 -14.43 -2.63
C ARG A 59 5.24 -13.69 -3.14
N ALA A 60 4.05 -14.27 -2.95
CA ALA A 60 2.82 -13.61 -3.37
C ALA A 60 2.60 -12.28 -2.63
N LEU A 61 3.03 -12.19 -1.37
CA LEU A 61 3.02 -10.92 -0.63
C LEU A 61 4.01 -9.89 -1.20
N CYS A 62 5.21 -10.32 -1.69
CA CYS A 62 6.12 -9.45 -2.43
C CYS A 62 5.45 -8.86 -3.67
N ASP A 63 4.83 -9.72 -4.47
CA ASP A 63 4.18 -9.34 -5.72
C ASP A 63 2.99 -8.39 -5.45
N ALA A 64 2.16 -8.71 -4.46
CA ALA A 64 0.99 -7.90 -4.10
C ALA A 64 1.35 -6.50 -3.59
N LEU A 65 2.44 -6.36 -2.84
CA LEU A 65 2.88 -5.09 -2.28
C LEU A 65 3.90 -4.36 -3.14
N ASN A 66 4.36 -4.98 -4.23
CA ASN A 66 5.43 -4.47 -5.07
C ASN A 66 6.68 -4.09 -4.25
N LEU A 67 7.13 -5.00 -3.40
CA LEU A 67 8.26 -4.80 -2.51
C LEU A 67 9.28 -5.92 -2.68
N GLU A 68 10.55 -5.56 -2.55
CA GLU A 68 11.68 -6.48 -2.59
C GLU A 68 11.59 -7.57 -1.52
N LYS A 69 12.04 -8.78 -1.86
CA LYS A 69 12.06 -9.95 -0.97
C LYS A 69 12.73 -9.66 0.39
N SER A 70 13.80 -8.88 0.38
CA SER A 70 14.53 -8.49 1.59
C SER A 70 13.68 -7.59 2.51
N THR A 71 12.91 -6.68 1.94
CA THR A 71 12.00 -5.79 2.65
C THR A 71 10.84 -6.59 3.25
N ILE A 72 10.20 -7.45 2.45
CA ILE A 72 9.12 -8.33 2.92
C ILE A 72 9.61 -9.29 4.01
N SER A 73 10.84 -9.84 3.90
CA SER A 73 11.38 -10.71 4.95
C SER A 73 11.50 -10.00 6.31
N ARG A 74 11.95 -8.75 6.33
CA ARG A 74 12.02 -7.94 7.56
C ARG A 74 10.64 -7.60 8.09
N LEU A 75 9.76 -7.16 7.21
CA LEU A 75 8.37 -6.83 7.53
C LEU A 75 7.65 -8.02 8.16
N VAL A 76 7.76 -9.21 7.58
CA VAL A 76 7.14 -10.43 8.13
C VAL A 76 7.71 -10.76 9.51
N LEU A 77 9.05 -10.64 9.71
CA LEU A 77 9.66 -10.82 11.02
C LEU A 77 9.12 -9.85 12.07
N ASP A 78 8.87 -8.59 11.69
CA ASP A 78 8.33 -7.59 12.61
C ASP A 78 6.86 -7.89 12.96
N LEU A 79 6.08 -8.35 11.99
CA LEU A 79 4.70 -8.81 12.23
C LEU A 79 4.65 -10.08 13.11
N GLU A 80 5.58 -11.03 12.91
CA GLU A 80 5.73 -12.21 13.77
C GLU A 80 6.12 -11.81 15.20
N ARG A 81 7.06 -10.87 15.40
CA ARG A 81 7.45 -10.35 16.71
C ARG A 81 6.31 -9.65 17.44
N ARG A 82 5.40 -9.01 16.71
CA ARG A 82 4.16 -8.44 17.27
C ARG A 82 3.13 -9.52 17.62
N GLY A 83 3.34 -10.76 17.19
CA GLY A 83 2.39 -11.84 17.36
C GLY A 83 1.15 -11.72 16.45
N TRP A 84 1.24 -10.96 15.34
CA TRP A 84 0.12 -10.75 14.44
C TRP A 84 0.07 -11.72 13.26
N VAL A 85 1.22 -12.30 12.93
CA VAL A 85 1.37 -13.25 11.83
C VAL A 85 2.11 -14.48 12.34
N GLU A 86 1.71 -15.63 11.84
CA GLU A 86 2.39 -16.91 12.03
C GLU A 86 2.66 -17.56 10.68
N ARG A 87 3.62 -18.50 10.68
CA ARG A 87 3.94 -19.30 9.51
C ARG A 87 3.35 -20.69 9.66
N GLU A 88 2.67 -21.16 8.63
CA GLU A 88 2.24 -22.53 8.51
C GLU A 88 2.88 -23.20 7.29
N ARG A 89 3.01 -24.51 7.32
CA ARG A 89 3.49 -25.27 6.16
C ARG A 89 2.34 -25.52 5.21
N ALA A 90 2.60 -25.34 3.90
CA ALA A 90 1.60 -25.70 2.90
C ALA A 90 1.33 -27.21 2.92
N GLU A 91 0.08 -27.62 2.82
CA GLU A 91 -0.33 -29.03 2.88
C GLU A 91 0.30 -29.88 1.76
N HIS A 92 0.53 -29.30 0.58
CA HIS A 92 1.01 -30.02 -0.60
C HIS A 92 2.51 -29.92 -0.83
N ASP A 93 3.21 -28.97 -0.17
CA ASP A 93 4.67 -28.84 -0.23
C ASP A 93 5.21 -28.24 1.08
N ALA A 94 5.78 -29.10 1.91
CA ALA A 94 6.37 -28.71 3.20
C ALA A 94 7.53 -27.70 3.10
N ARG A 95 8.05 -27.42 1.88
CA ARG A 95 9.08 -26.41 1.63
C ARG A 95 8.48 -24.99 1.50
N VAL A 96 7.19 -24.92 1.21
CA VAL A 96 6.47 -23.65 1.08
C VAL A 96 5.91 -23.25 2.44
N GLN A 97 6.34 -22.10 2.93
CA GLN A 97 5.78 -21.48 4.12
C GLN A 97 4.72 -20.44 3.71
N LEU A 98 3.56 -20.58 4.31
CA LEU A 98 2.44 -19.68 4.15
C LEU A 98 2.33 -18.77 5.38
N LEU A 99 1.90 -17.57 5.18
CA LEU A 99 1.65 -16.56 6.20
C LEU A 99 0.16 -16.52 6.50
N LYS A 100 -0.18 -16.49 7.77
CA LYS A 100 -1.55 -16.41 8.26
C LYS A 100 -1.60 -15.47 9.45
N ARG A 101 -2.71 -14.76 9.61
CA ARG A 101 -2.94 -13.93 10.79
C ARG A 101 -3.26 -14.80 11.99
N THR A 102 -2.75 -14.41 13.15
CA THR A 102 -3.21 -14.89 14.46
C THR A 102 -4.51 -14.19 14.85
N ASP A 103 -5.15 -14.59 15.94
CA ASP A 103 -6.31 -13.87 16.50
C ASP A 103 -5.97 -12.40 16.82
N ALA A 104 -4.77 -12.15 17.35
CA ALA A 104 -4.28 -10.78 17.57
C ALA A 104 -4.06 -10.03 16.23
N GLY A 105 -3.61 -10.72 15.20
CA GLY A 105 -3.46 -10.19 13.86
C GLY A 105 -4.80 -9.84 13.20
N VAL A 106 -5.82 -10.64 13.40
CA VAL A 106 -7.18 -10.33 12.94
C VAL A 106 -7.67 -9.01 13.57
N GLN A 107 -7.55 -8.87 14.88
CA GLN A 107 -7.92 -7.65 15.59
C GLN A 107 -7.10 -6.43 15.14
N ALA A 108 -5.79 -6.60 14.94
CA ALA A 108 -4.92 -5.52 14.46
C ALA A 108 -5.31 -5.08 13.04
N ALA A 109 -5.60 -6.00 12.12
CA ALA A 109 -6.04 -5.69 10.77
C ALA A 109 -7.37 -4.92 10.77
N GLU A 110 -8.33 -5.32 11.58
CA GLU A 110 -9.61 -4.62 11.73
C GLU A 110 -9.42 -3.20 12.25
N GLN A 111 -8.56 -2.99 13.26
CA GLN A 111 -8.24 -1.66 13.78
C GLN A 111 -7.57 -0.77 12.73
N ILE A 112 -6.63 -1.32 11.94
CA ILE A 112 -5.99 -0.61 10.84
C ILE A 112 -7.04 -0.16 9.81
N VAL A 113 -7.95 -1.05 9.42
CA VAL A 113 -9.03 -0.73 8.46
C VAL A 113 -9.96 0.32 9.02
N GLN A 114 -10.34 0.22 10.29
CA GLN A 114 -11.19 1.21 10.95
C GLN A 114 -10.53 2.59 11.00
N ALA A 115 -9.28 2.68 11.45
CA ALA A 115 -8.53 3.93 11.49
C ALA A 115 -8.40 4.56 10.09
N ARG A 116 -8.14 3.73 9.07
CA ARG A 116 -8.10 4.13 7.67
C ARG A 116 -9.45 4.72 7.22
N ASN A 117 -10.55 4.03 7.48
CA ASN A 117 -11.88 4.45 7.06
C ASN A 117 -12.29 5.77 7.73
N VAL A 118 -12.00 5.94 9.01
CA VAL A 118 -12.24 7.20 9.73
C VAL A 118 -11.43 8.34 9.10
N ARG A 119 -10.14 8.14 8.87
CA ARG A 119 -9.24 9.16 8.32
C ARG A 119 -9.61 9.56 6.89
N PHE A 120 -9.74 8.59 6.00
CA PHE A 120 -10.02 8.86 4.58
C PHE A 120 -11.48 9.27 4.36
N GLY A 121 -12.42 8.73 5.14
CA GLY A 121 -13.80 9.21 5.17
C GLY A 121 -13.86 10.68 5.56
N GLY A 122 -13.15 11.09 6.63
CA GLY A 122 -13.07 12.48 7.04
C GLY A 122 -12.45 13.40 5.98
N LEU A 123 -11.43 12.93 5.23
CA LEU A 123 -10.88 13.68 4.10
C LEU A 123 -11.90 13.82 2.97
N LEU A 124 -12.56 12.74 2.59
CA LEU A 124 -13.54 12.74 1.51
C LEU A 124 -14.75 13.64 1.85
N TYR A 125 -15.17 13.68 3.12
CA TYR A 125 -16.24 14.58 3.57
C TYR A 125 -15.90 16.07 3.43
N ARG A 126 -14.64 16.45 3.47
CA ARG A 126 -14.17 17.84 3.30
C ARG A 126 -14.09 18.27 1.83
N ILE A 127 -14.19 17.34 0.90
CA ILE A 127 -14.31 17.61 -0.54
C ILE A 127 -15.78 17.91 -0.85
N ALA A 128 -16.03 18.90 -1.69
CA ALA A 128 -17.36 19.24 -2.15
C ALA A 128 -18.04 18.01 -2.77
N PRO A 129 -19.33 17.74 -2.46
CA PRO A 129 -19.99 16.49 -2.89
C PRO A 129 -19.92 16.20 -4.39
N ASP A 130 -20.04 17.24 -5.20
CA ASP A 130 -19.97 17.20 -6.67
C ASP A 130 -18.57 16.89 -7.23
N GLN A 131 -17.51 17.04 -6.41
CA GLN A 131 -16.12 16.79 -6.80
C GLN A 131 -15.58 15.43 -6.30
N ARG A 132 -16.28 14.75 -5.40
CA ARG A 132 -15.79 13.50 -4.78
C ARG A 132 -15.50 12.41 -5.79
N ASP A 133 -16.42 12.16 -6.70
CA ASP A 133 -16.29 11.13 -7.72
C ASP A 133 -15.15 11.46 -8.70
N GLN A 134 -14.99 12.75 -9.04
CA GLN A 134 -13.89 13.20 -9.90
C GLN A 134 -12.53 12.95 -9.25
N VAL A 135 -12.38 13.25 -7.96
CA VAL A 135 -11.13 12.98 -7.22
C VAL A 135 -10.85 11.48 -7.15
N VAL A 136 -11.85 10.66 -6.83
CA VAL A 136 -11.69 9.20 -6.79
C VAL A 136 -11.30 8.64 -8.15
N GLN A 137 -11.91 9.13 -9.23
CA GLN A 137 -11.58 8.71 -10.59
C GLN A 137 -10.17 9.13 -11.00
N ALA A 138 -9.75 10.35 -10.69
CA ALA A 138 -8.38 10.81 -10.94
C ALA A 138 -7.34 9.96 -10.22
N MET A 139 -7.59 9.60 -8.96
CA MET A 139 -6.72 8.70 -8.19
C MET A 139 -6.64 7.29 -8.79
N LYS A 140 -7.75 6.75 -9.32
CA LYS A 140 -7.75 5.45 -10.00
C LYS A 140 -6.92 5.47 -11.28
N ILE A 141 -7.04 6.53 -12.08
CA ILE A 141 -6.24 6.71 -13.31
C ILE A 141 -4.75 6.75 -12.95
N LEU A 142 -4.36 7.56 -11.98
CA LEU A 142 -2.97 7.67 -11.54
C LEU A 142 -2.44 6.33 -11.01
N ALA A 143 -3.21 5.64 -10.18
CA ALA A 143 -2.83 4.32 -9.65
C ALA A 143 -2.64 3.29 -10.76
N GLY A 144 -3.49 3.30 -11.79
CA GLY A 144 -3.34 2.41 -12.96
C GLY A 144 -2.03 2.64 -13.70
N VAL A 145 -1.72 3.90 -14.02
CA VAL A 145 -0.45 4.25 -14.70
C VAL A 145 0.77 3.80 -13.90
N LEU A 146 0.78 4.05 -12.60
CA LEU A 146 1.89 3.65 -11.72
C LEU A 146 2.03 2.13 -11.60
N HIS A 147 0.92 1.40 -11.61
CA HIS A 147 0.94 -0.06 -11.60
C HIS A 147 1.56 -0.62 -12.88
N ASP A 148 1.16 -0.11 -14.04
CA ASP A 148 1.67 -0.54 -15.35
C ASP A 148 3.17 -0.27 -15.50
N GLU A 149 3.66 0.89 -15.02
CA GLU A 149 5.09 1.22 -14.99
C GLU A 149 5.89 0.25 -14.11
N SER A 150 5.37 -0.11 -12.95
CA SER A 150 6.01 -1.06 -12.04
C SER A 150 6.15 -2.44 -12.68
N MET A 151 5.11 -2.95 -13.32
CA MET A 151 5.12 -4.23 -14.02
C MET A 151 6.09 -4.24 -15.21
N ALA A 152 6.24 -3.11 -15.92
CA ALA A 152 7.18 -2.98 -17.02
C ALA A 152 8.64 -2.95 -16.55
N ALA A 153 8.93 -2.33 -15.39
CA ALA A 153 10.28 -2.27 -14.81
C ALA A 153 10.78 -3.66 -14.39
N ASP A 154 9.93 -4.51 -13.81
CA ASP A 154 10.29 -5.87 -13.40
C ASP A 154 10.63 -6.78 -14.57
N GLN A 155 10.05 -6.56 -15.75
CA GLN A 155 10.37 -7.34 -16.96
C GLN A 155 11.75 -7.02 -17.54
N HIS A 156 12.32 -5.84 -17.26
CA HIS A 156 13.64 -5.44 -17.76
C HIS A 156 14.80 -5.87 -16.84
N VAL A 157 14.54 -6.27 -15.61
CA VAL A 157 15.57 -6.74 -14.65
C VAL A 157 15.86 -8.24 -14.83
N VAL A 158 15.01 -8.99 -15.53
CA VAL A 158 15.13 -10.46 -15.73
C VAL A 158 15.77 -10.81 -17.09
N ALA A 159 16.10 -9.85 -17.91
CA ALA A 159 16.80 -10.02 -19.19
C ALA A 159 18.28 -9.65 -19.06
#